data_d508926b026687466ca2b51c2e92d351
#
_entry.id   d508926b026687466ca2b51c2e92d351
#
_cell.length_a   1.000
_cell.length_b   1.000
_cell.length_c   1.000
_cell.angle_alpha   90.00
_cell.angle_beta   90.00
_cell.angle_gamma   90.00
#
_symmetry.space_group_name_H-M   'P 1'
#
loop_
_entity.id
_entity.type
_entity.pdbx_description
1 polymer ?
#
loop_
_entity_poly.entity_id
_entity_poly.type
_entity_poly.pdbx_seq_one_letter_code
_entity_poly.pdbx_strand_id
1 'polypeptide(L)'
;IVLIFGILHFIIISITVILQSPLSKTNLFVLYKILPPTVFIMSILFNQIAIRFFNHLIAHTEYVPIVNTKGDVIGKTPAIEAINYKNTYINPVIRIAVSTHGMLFLCDRPSTAILDKNKVDVPMECYLRYGESLAEGVNRLISNAIPQAKDIKPEFNIVYHFENEVTNRLIYLFIIDLEDDSVLCTPRFKNSKLWNFKQIEENLGK
;
A
#
# COMPACT_ATOMS: atom_id res chain seq x y z
N ILE A 1 -20.16 18.97 -3.21
CA ILE A 1 -21.32 18.44 -3.97
C ILE A 1 -22.45 19.46 -3.96
N VAL A 2 -22.97 19.92 -2.81
CA VAL A 2 -24.07 20.91 -2.70
C VAL A 2 -23.77 22.19 -3.49
N LEU A 3 -22.54 22.70 -3.39
CA LEU A 3 -22.10 23.89 -4.12
C LEU A 3 -22.15 23.67 -5.65
N ILE A 4 -21.71 22.51 -6.13
CA ILE A 4 -21.72 22.16 -7.55
C ILE A 4 -23.16 22.13 -8.10
N PHE A 5 -24.07 21.47 -7.39
CA PHE A 5 -25.47 21.41 -7.78
C PHE A 5 -26.16 22.79 -7.71
N GLY A 6 -25.80 23.62 -6.71
CA GLY A 6 -26.28 25.00 -6.60
C GLY A 6 -25.81 25.86 -7.78
N ILE A 7 -24.53 25.77 -8.17
CA ILE A 7 -24.00 26.50 -9.33
C ILE A 7 -24.67 26.03 -10.62
N LEU A 8 -24.84 24.72 -10.81
CA LEU A 8 -25.48 24.16 -11.99
C LEU A 8 -26.94 24.66 -12.10
N HIS A 9 -27.68 24.66 -10.99
CA HIS A 9 -29.04 25.18 -10.95
C HIS A 9 -29.10 26.67 -11.31
N PHE A 10 -28.18 27.48 -10.74
CA PHE A 10 -28.08 28.92 -11.06
C PHE A 10 -27.77 29.16 -12.54
N ILE A 11 -26.87 28.37 -13.14
CA ILE A 11 -26.55 28.44 -14.57
C ILE A 11 -27.80 28.14 -15.42
N ILE A 12 -28.56 27.09 -15.10
CA ILE A 12 -29.77 26.72 -15.83
C ILE A 12 -30.80 27.86 -15.78
N ILE A 13 -31.03 28.45 -14.61
CA ILE A 13 -31.93 29.60 -14.48
C ILE A 13 -31.43 30.78 -15.31
N SER A 14 -30.15 31.11 -15.22
CA SER A 14 -29.55 32.23 -15.96
C SER A 14 -29.70 32.06 -17.47
N ILE A 15 -29.46 30.87 -17.99
CA ILE A 15 -29.61 30.55 -19.40
C ILE A 15 -31.08 30.71 -19.84
N THR A 16 -32.04 30.22 -19.05
CA THR A 16 -33.47 30.34 -19.40
C THR A 16 -33.96 31.78 -19.40
N VAL A 17 -33.42 32.64 -18.53
CA VAL A 17 -33.72 34.06 -18.52
C VAL A 17 -33.09 34.79 -19.71
N ILE A 18 -31.85 34.51 -20.07
CA ILE A 18 -31.13 35.16 -21.17
C ILE A 18 -31.74 34.81 -22.52
N LEU A 19 -32.14 33.54 -22.73
CA LEU A 19 -32.71 33.09 -23.97
C LEU A 19 -34.12 33.64 -24.24
N GLN A 20 -34.74 34.36 -23.27
CA GLN A 20 -36.10 34.92 -23.35
C GLN A 20 -37.13 33.93 -23.96
N SER A 21 -36.87 32.64 -23.79
CA SER A 21 -37.72 31.59 -24.33
C SER A 21 -39.08 31.67 -23.66
N PRO A 22 -40.19 31.69 -24.42
CA PRO A 22 -41.52 31.71 -23.83
C PRO A 22 -41.83 30.36 -23.19
N LEU A 23 -41.38 30.22 -21.93
CA LEU A 23 -41.65 29.03 -21.14
C LEU A 23 -43.14 28.98 -20.78
N SER A 24 -43.75 27.82 -21.01
CA SER A 24 -45.12 27.60 -20.54
C SER A 24 -45.23 27.78 -19.01
N LYS A 25 -46.40 28.12 -18.52
CA LYS A 25 -46.66 28.26 -17.05
C LYS A 25 -46.25 27.00 -16.28
N THR A 26 -46.40 25.83 -16.89
CA THR A 26 -46.01 24.54 -16.34
C THR A 26 -44.48 24.42 -16.17
N ASN A 27 -43.72 24.83 -17.18
CA ASN A 27 -42.23 24.78 -17.14
C ASN A 27 -41.69 25.77 -16.10
N LEU A 28 -42.28 26.95 -15.97
CA LEU A 28 -41.93 27.91 -14.93
C LEU A 28 -42.22 27.37 -13.52
N PHE A 29 -43.35 26.69 -13.33
CA PHE A 29 -43.66 26.04 -12.08
C PHE A 29 -42.65 24.96 -11.71
N VAL A 30 -42.27 24.10 -12.67
CA VAL A 30 -41.23 23.06 -12.45
C VAL A 30 -39.90 23.70 -12.10
N LEU A 31 -39.48 24.71 -12.87
CA LEU A 31 -38.15 25.34 -12.71
C LEU A 31 -38.00 26.04 -11.34
N TYR A 32 -39.01 26.76 -10.90
CA TYR A 32 -38.90 27.59 -9.69
C TYR A 32 -39.46 26.94 -8.43
N LYS A 33 -40.40 26.00 -8.54
CA LYS A 33 -41.06 25.38 -7.38
C LYS A 33 -40.62 23.94 -7.10
N ILE A 34 -40.38 23.14 -8.16
CA ILE A 34 -40.05 21.71 -8.00
C ILE A 34 -38.54 21.50 -8.01
N LEU A 35 -37.82 22.11 -8.97
CA LEU A 35 -36.39 21.85 -9.15
C LEU A 35 -35.51 22.22 -7.94
N PRO A 36 -35.67 23.39 -7.28
CA PRO A 36 -34.82 23.75 -6.14
C PRO A 36 -34.90 22.77 -4.97
N PRO A 37 -36.06 22.38 -4.46
CA PRO A 37 -36.13 21.41 -3.37
C PRO A 37 -35.66 20.02 -3.80
N THR A 38 -35.90 19.63 -5.04
CA THR A 38 -35.39 18.35 -5.59
C THR A 38 -33.86 18.32 -5.64
N VAL A 39 -33.22 19.37 -6.14
CA VAL A 39 -31.77 19.52 -6.19
C VAL A 39 -31.19 19.51 -4.78
N PHE A 40 -31.83 20.18 -3.83
CA PHE A 40 -31.41 20.19 -2.43
C PHE A 40 -31.46 18.80 -1.80
N ILE A 41 -32.57 18.08 -1.95
CA ILE A 41 -32.70 16.69 -1.46
C ILE A 41 -31.67 15.77 -2.08
N MET A 42 -31.50 15.83 -3.40
CA MET A 42 -30.50 15.04 -4.12
C MET A 42 -29.09 15.34 -3.64
N SER A 43 -28.77 16.61 -3.39
CA SER A 43 -27.46 17.01 -2.86
C SER A 43 -27.18 16.40 -1.48
N ILE A 44 -28.19 16.36 -0.60
CA ILE A 44 -28.06 15.72 0.71
C ILE A 44 -27.82 14.22 0.55
N LEU A 45 -28.59 13.53 -0.30
CA LEU A 45 -28.45 12.10 -0.54
C LEU A 45 -27.07 11.76 -1.09
N PHE A 46 -26.60 12.49 -2.11
CA PHE A 46 -25.25 12.28 -2.65
C PHE A 46 -24.16 12.54 -1.63
N ASN A 47 -24.32 13.55 -0.78
CA ASN A 47 -23.36 13.82 0.29
C ASN A 47 -23.30 12.67 1.30
N GLN A 48 -24.44 12.11 1.69
CA GLN A 48 -24.49 10.96 2.60
C GLN A 48 -23.87 9.71 2.00
N ILE A 49 -24.09 9.45 0.70
CA ILE A 49 -23.46 8.34 -0.02
C ILE A 49 -21.95 8.55 -0.08
N ALA A 50 -21.50 9.76 -0.42
CA ALA A 50 -20.07 10.08 -0.47
C ALA A 50 -19.38 9.89 0.90
N ILE A 51 -20.00 10.40 1.98
CA ILE A 51 -19.47 10.22 3.35
C ILE A 51 -19.35 8.72 3.69
N ARG A 52 -20.39 7.92 3.41
CA ARG A 52 -20.34 6.47 3.68
C ARG A 52 -19.25 5.79 2.88
N PHE A 53 -19.09 6.14 1.60
CA PHE A 53 -18.06 5.60 0.73
C PHE A 53 -16.65 5.95 1.24
N PHE A 54 -16.38 7.21 1.58
CA PHE A 54 -15.09 7.63 2.12
C PHE A 54 -14.79 7.00 3.47
N ASN A 55 -15.78 6.91 4.37
CA ASN A 55 -15.62 6.25 5.66
C ASN A 55 -15.29 4.75 5.48
N HIS A 56 -15.90 4.09 4.51
CA HIS A 56 -15.59 2.70 4.19
C HIS A 56 -14.14 2.56 3.67
N LEU A 57 -13.70 3.43 2.76
CA LEU A 57 -12.33 3.45 2.28
C LEU A 57 -11.32 3.66 3.41
N ILE A 58 -11.57 4.63 4.30
CA ILE A 58 -10.69 4.93 5.43
C ILE A 58 -10.63 3.74 6.40
N ALA A 59 -11.76 3.10 6.69
CA ALA A 59 -11.83 1.96 7.61
C ALA A 59 -11.03 0.74 7.12
N HIS A 60 -10.85 0.59 5.79
CA HIS A 60 -10.10 -0.51 5.18
C HIS A 60 -8.69 -0.12 4.72
N THR A 61 -8.26 1.10 5.01
CA THR A 61 -6.90 1.53 4.68
C THR A 61 -5.90 0.90 5.64
N GLU A 62 -4.96 0.13 5.12
CA GLU A 62 -3.81 -0.33 5.89
C GLU A 62 -2.86 0.86 6.15
N TYR A 63 -2.40 0.97 7.39
CA TYR A 63 -1.42 1.97 7.80
C TYR A 63 -0.09 1.32 8.12
N VAL A 64 0.99 2.04 7.80
CA VAL A 64 2.36 1.70 8.12
C VAL A 64 2.88 2.72 9.14
N PRO A 65 3.63 2.32 10.17
CA PRO A 65 4.21 3.28 11.10
C PRO A 65 5.28 4.14 10.42
N ILE A 66 5.35 5.38 10.84
CA ILE A 66 6.48 6.27 10.61
C ILE A 66 7.37 6.18 11.84
N VAL A 67 8.64 5.91 11.64
CA VAL A 67 9.60 5.76 12.75
C VAL A 67 10.75 6.77 12.64
N ASN A 68 11.43 6.98 13.75
CA ASN A 68 12.73 7.66 13.75
C ASN A 68 13.87 6.65 13.46
N THR A 69 15.11 7.11 13.42
CA THR A 69 16.29 6.26 13.18
C THR A 69 16.57 5.24 14.30
N LYS A 70 15.92 5.39 15.46
CA LYS A 70 16.01 4.44 16.57
C LYS A 70 14.93 3.36 16.53
N GLY A 71 13.94 3.51 15.64
CA GLY A 71 12.79 2.61 15.53
C GLY A 71 11.57 3.01 16.37
N ASP A 72 11.61 4.16 17.06
CA ASP A 72 10.46 4.64 17.83
C ASP A 72 9.37 5.14 16.86
N VAL A 73 8.13 4.75 17.12
CA VAL A 73 6.99 5.16 16.31
C VAL A 73 6.64 6.62 16.60
N ILE A 74 6.70 7.47 15.57
CA ILE A 74 6.40 8.91 15.65
C ILE A 74 5.13 9.30 14.90
N GLY A 75 4.56 8.38 14.12
CA GLY A 75 3.34 8.62 13.35
C GLY A 75 2.91 7.39 12.55
N LYS A 76 1.98 7.62 11.63
CA LYS A 76 1.52 6.61 10.68
C LYS A 76 1.20 7.24 9.33
N THR A 77 1.35 6.47 8.26
CA THR A 77 0.96 6.84 6.89
C THR A 77 0.16 5.70 6.24
N PRO A 78 -0.76 5.99 5.31
CA PRO A 78 -1.38 4.94 4.50
C PRO A 78 -0.33 4.10 3.78
N ALA A 79 -0.52 2.78 3.75
CA ALA A 79 0.44 1.87 3.12
C ALA A 79 0.70 2.22 1.64
N ILE A 80 -0.31 2.69 0.93
CA ILE A 80 -0.18 3.12 -0.46
C ILE A 80 0.77 4.33 -0.62
N GLU A 81 0.79 5.24 0.35
CA GLU A 81 1.70 6.38 0.35
C GLU A 81 3.13 5.94 0.68
N ALA A 82 3.32 5.04 1.65
CA ALA A 82 4.63 4.47 1.96
C ALA A 82 5.25 3.76 0.75
N ILE A 83 4.42 3.19 -0.14
CA ILE A 83 4.86 2.55 -1.38
C ILE A 83 5.16 3.57 -2.48
N ASN A 84 4.35 4.61 -2.63
CA ASN A 84 4.39 5.54 -3.77
C ASN A 84 5.21 6.81 -3.49
N TYR A 85 5.18 7.35 -2.26
CA TYR A 85 5.87 8.58 -1.84
C TYR A 85 7.08 8.24 -0.94
N LYS A 86 8.06 7.70 -1.49
CA LYS A 86 8.99 6.70 -1.01
C LYS A 86 10.03 7.15 -0.01
N ASN A 87 10.42 8.41 0.02
CA ASN A 87 11.53 8.89 0.87
C ASN A 87 11.13 9.98 1.87
N THR A 88 9.85 10.32 1.95
CA THR A 88 9.37 11.37 2.85
C THR A 88 9.49 10.97 4.32
N TYR A 89 9.26 9.70 4.61
CA TYR A 89 9.26 9.17 5.97
C TYR A 89 10.01 7.85 6.06
N ILE A 90 10.62 7.60 7.21
CA ILE A 90 11.24 6.31 7.51
C ILE A 90 10.14 5.32 7.87
N ASN A 91 9.99 4.27 7.08
CA ASN A 91 9.04 3.20 7.33
C ASN A 91 9.76 1.89 7.68
N PRO A 92 9.33 1.16 8.73
CA PRO A 92 9.94 -0.10 9.10
C PRO A 92 9.55 -1.20 8.11
N VAL A 93 10.57 -1.94 7.68
CA VAL A 93 10.45 -3.06 6.76
C VAL A 93 11.06 -4.30 7.37
N ILE A 94 10.36 -5.40 7.31
CA ILE A 94 10.87 -6.72 7.68
C ILE A 94 11.40 -7.39 6.43
N ARG A 95 12.64 -7.86 6.48
CA ARG A 95 13.26 -8.71 5.47
C ARG A 95 13.67 -10.03 6.09
N ILE A 96 13.44 -11.12 5.38
CA ILE A 96 13.83 -12.45 5.84
C ILE A 96 14.68 -13.09 4.74
N ALA A 97 15.94 -13.32 5.07
CA ALA A 97 16.84 -14.13 4.28
C ALA A 97 16.66 -15.61 4.65
N VAL A 98 16.71 -16.47 3.67
CA VAL A 98 16.62 -17.93 3.89
C VAL A 98 17.95 -18.55 3.49
N SER A 99 18.52 -19.33 4.40
CA SER A 99 19.69 -20.14 4.15
C SER A 99 19.37 -21.63 4.23
N THR A 100 20.10 -22.43 3.51
CA THR A 100 20.11 -23.89 3.60
C THR A 100 21.45 -24.42 3.15
N HIS A 101 22.03 -25.35 3.90
CA HIS A 101 23.35 -25.96 3.61
C HIS A 101 24.47 -24.91 3.35
N GLY A 102 24.45 -23.78 4.04
CA GLY A 102 25.43 -22.69 3.89
C GLY A 102 25.29 -21.87 2.60
N MET A 103 24.18 -22.01 1.88
CA MET A 103 23.82 -21.22 0.70
C MET A 103 22.61 -20.32 1.00
N LEU A 104 22.58 -19.14 0.37
CA LEU A 104 21.44 -18.22 0.45
C LEU A 104 20.45 -18.51 -0.67
N PHE A 105 19.17 -18.52 -0.31
CA PHE A 105 18.08 -18.62 -1.25
C PHE A 105 17.68 -17.22 -1.71
N LEU A 106 17.89 -16.93 -2.98
CA LEU A 106 17.61 -15.63 -3.58
C LEU A 106 16.64 -15.79 -4.75
N CYS A 107 15.84 -14.77 -4.99
CA CYS A 107 14.86 -14.73 -6.08
C CYS A 107 14.97 -13.45 -6.91
N ASP A 108 14.56 -13.53 -8.17
CA ASP A 108 14.44 -12.37 -9.03
C ASP A 108 13.30 -11.47 -8.56
N ARG A 109 13.58 -10.20 -8.36
CA ARG A 109 12.52 -9.21 -8.15
C ARG A 109 11.68 -9.05 -9.41
N PRO A 110 10.34 -8.99 -9.30
CA PRO A 110 9.47 -8.85 -10.47
C PRO A 110 9.76 -7.54 -11.21
N SER A 111 9.51 -7.53 -12.51
CA SER A 111 9.63 -6.31 -13.35
C SER A 111 8.70 -5.18 -12.91
N THR A 112 7.65 -5.51 -12.17
CA THR A 112 6.71 -4.55 -11.56
C THR A 112 7.20 -4.00 -10.22
N ALA A 113 8.30 -4.53 -9.67
CA ALA A 113 8.85 -4.03 -8.42
C ALA A 113 9.25 -2.55 -8.56
N ILE A 114 9.03 -1.78 -7.51
CA ILE A 114 9.37 -0.36 -7.49
C ILE A 114 10.87 -0.15 -7.30
N LEU A 115 11.49 -1.02 -6.50
CA LEU A 115 12.93 -1.02 -6.21
C LEU A 115 13.59 -2.17 -6.92
N ASP A 116 14.78 -1.92 -7.46
CA ASP A 116 15.69 -2.93 -7.98
C ASP A 116 15.03 -3.98 -8.86
N LYS A 117 14.25 -3.52 -9.85
CA LYS A 117 13.54 -4.37 -10.82
C LYS A 117 14.52 -5.36 -11.47
N ASN A 118 14.07 -6.60 -11.60
CA ASN A 118 14.83 -7.69 -12.24
C ASN A 118 16.19 -8.00 -11.59
N LYS A 119 16.48 -7.43 -10.42
CA LYS A 119 17.66 -7.82 -9.64
C LYS A 119 17.36 -8.98 -8.72
N VAL A 120 18.38 -9.70 -8.35
CA VAL A 120 18.32 -10.81 -7.41
C VAL A 120 18.34 -10.26 -5.99
N ASP A 121 17.44 -10.74 -5.14
CA ASP A 121 17.31 -10.27 -3.76
C ASP A 121 16.72 -11.37 -2.84
N VAL A 122 16.64 -11.07 -1.54
CA VAL A 122 16.01 -11.97 -0.56
C VAL A 122 14.52 -12.18 -0.89
N PRO A 123 13.99 -13.39 -0.65
CA PRO A 123 12.67 -13.78 -1.14
C PRO A 123 11.50 -13.14 -0.40
N MET A 124 11.73 -12.67 0.83
CA MET A 124 10.65 -12.22 1.70
C MET A 124 10.90 -10.82 2.23
N GLU A 125 9.98 -9.91 1.92
CA GLU A 125 9.98 -8.52 2.38
C GLU A 125 8.55 -8.04 2.58
N CYS A 126 8.28 -7.31 3.68
CA CYS A 126 7.03 -6.57 3.85
C CYS A 126 7.20 -5.36 4.77
N TYR A 127 6.31 -4.39 4.64
CA TYR A 127 6.16 -3.32 5.63
C TYR A 127 5.55 -3.86 6.93
N LEU A 128 6.03 -3.35 8.06
CA LEU A 128 5.36 -3.54 9.35
C LEU A 128 4.03 -2.77 9.32
N ARG A 129 2.96 -3.34 9.86
CA ARG A 129 1.67 -2.66 9.98
C ARG A 129 1.63 -1.78 11.23
N TYR A 130 0.90 -0.68 11.17
CA TYR A 130 0.72 0.18 12.33
C TYR A 130 -0.03 -0.56 13.44
N GLY A 131 0.55 -0.59 14.64
CA GLY A 131 0.03 -1.33 15.79
C GLY A 131 0.43 -2.80 15.84
N GLU A 132 1.12 -3.32 14.81
CA GLU A 132 1.68 -4.67 14.79
C GLU A 132 3.05 -4.69 15.48
N SER A 133 3.29 -5.66 16.32
CA SER A 133 4.63 -5.90 16.86
C SER A 133 5.55 -6.52 15.80
N LEU A 134 6.86 -6.38 16.00
CA LEU A 134 7.84 -6.97 15.08
C LEU A 134 7.67 -8.48 14.94
N ALA A 135 7.39 -9.18 16.05
CA ALA A 135 7.16 -10.63 16.05
C ALA A 135 5.92 -11.03 15.27
N GLU A 136 4.82 -10.29 15.39
CA GLU A 136 3.59 -10.52 14.62
C GLU A 136 3.84 -10.30 13.12
N GLY A 137 4.56 -9.23 12.76
CA GLY A 137 4.91 -8.94 11.37
C GLY A 137 5.78 -10.03 10.74
N VAL A 138 6.77 -10.53 11.46
CA VAL A 138 7.63 -11.65 11.04
C VAL A 138 6.79 -12.92 10.84
N ASN A 139 5.95 -13.29 11.81
CA ASN A 139 5.08 -14.45 11.71
C ASN A 139 4.10 -14.35 10.54
N ARG A 140 3.52 -13.17 10.32
CA ARG A 140 2.65 -12.90 9.17
C ARG A 140 3.40 -13.08 7.85
N LEU A 141 4.63 -12.58 7.75
CA LEU A 141 5.43 -12.69 6.53
C LEU A 141 5.77 -14.15 6.22
N ILE A 142 6.19 -14.93 7.22
CA ILE A 142 6.50 -16.36 7.07
C ILE A 142 5.25 -17.15 6.70
N SER A 143 4.15 -16.99 7.44
CA SER A 143 2.90 -17.71 7.16
C SER A 143 2.35 -17.47 5.75
N ASN A 144 2.54 -16.24 5.22
CA ASN A 144 2.14 -15.89 3.87
C ASN A 144 3.10 -16.43 2.80
N ALA A 145 4.38 -16.57 3.11
CA ALA A 145 5.39 -17.00 2.16
C ALA A 145 5.57 -18.52 2.13
N ILE A 146 5.58 -19.15 3.30
CA ILE A 146 5.86 -20.57 3.51
C ILE A 146 4.83 -21.16 4.48
N PRO A 147 3.57 -21.35 4.04
CA PRO A 147 2.49 -21.82 4.95
C PRO A 147 2.75 -23.20 5.59
N GLN A 148 3.58 -24.01 4.95
CA GLN A 148 3.94 -25.34 5.45
C GLN A 148 4.94 -25.30 6.62
N ALA A 149 5.63 -24.20 6.80
CA ALA A 149 6.74 -24.07 7.76
C ALA A 149 6.25 -23.53 9.12
N LYS A 150 5.44 -24.33 9.84
CA LYS A 150 4.81 -23.90 11.10
C LYS A 150 5.76 -23.73 12.29
N ASP A 151 6.91 -24.40 12.27
CA ASP A 151 7.84 -24.46 13.40
C ASP A 151 9.16 -23.71 13.17
N ILE A 152 9.23 -22.91 12.08
CA ILE A 152 10.44 -22.14 11.78
C ILE A 152 10.56 -20.95 12.72
N LYS A 153 11.69 -20.86 13.40
CA LYS A 153 12.06 -19.72 14.25
C LYS A 153 13.04 -18.82 13.52
N PRO A 154 12.62 -17.64 13.04
CA PRO A 154 13.55 -16.69 12.45
C PRO A 154 14.46 -16.09 13.54
N GLU A 155 15.72 -15.99 13.26
CA GLU A 155 16.70 -15.33 14.11
C GLU A 155 16.88 -13.88 13.68
N PHE A 156 16.80 -12.95 14.63
CA PHE A 156 17.11 -11.54 14.37
C PHE A 156 18.61 -11.40 14.08
N ASN A 157 18.93 -10.75 12.97
CA ASN A 157 20.32 -10.55 12.58
C ASN A 157 20.78 -9.11 12.82
N ILE A 158 20.15 -8.13 12.15
CA ILE A 158 20.56 -6.73 12.21
C ILE A 158 19.38 -5.80 11.88
N VAL A 159 19.45 -4.58 12.42
CA VAL A 159 18.65 -3.45 11.97
C VAL A 159 19.55 -2.42 11.30
N TYR A 160 19.14 -1.89 10.16
CA TYR A 160 19.88 -0.83 9.47
C TYR A 160 18.95 0.13 8.73
N HIS A 161 19.41 1.36 8.60
CA HIS A 161 18.72 2.39 7.84
C HIS A 161 19.20 2.34 6.38
N PHE A 162 18.25 2.27 5.47
CA PHE A 162 18.48 2.28 4.04
C PHE A 162 17.71 3.42 3.38
N GLU A 163 18.45 4.32 2.76
CA GLU A 163 17.89 5.47 2.07
C GLU A 163 18.52 5.63 0.68
N ASN A 164 17.70 5.93 -0.30
CA ASN A 164 18.11 6.36 -1.64
C ASN A 164 17.06 7.31 -2.23
N GLU A 165 17.20 7.72 -3.48
CA GLU A 165 16.26 8.64 -4.16
C GLU A 165 14.81 8.13 -4.18
N VAL A 166 14.60 6.83 -3.99
CA VAL A 166 13.31 6.16 -4.19
C VAL A 166 12.69 5.69 -2.88
N THR A 167 13.46 5.50 -1.80
CA THR A 167 12.95 4.91 -0.57
C THR A 167 13.75 5.33 0.65
N ASN A 168 13.06 5.36 1.80
CA ASN A 168 13.63 5.60 3.11
C ASN A 168 13.06 4.56 4.09
N ARG A 169 13.89 3.62 4.55
CA ARG A 169 13.45 2.43 5.26
C ARG A 169 14.34 2.12 6.46
N LEU A 170 13.71 1.72 7.56
CA LEU A 170 14.39 1.04 8.66
C LEU A 170 14.18 -0.46 8.49
N ILE A 171 15.22 -1.17 8.11
CA ILE A 171 15.13 -2.58 7.73
C ILE A 171 15.52 -3.45 8.91
N TYR A 172 14.62 -4.34 9.32
CA TYR A 172 14.83 -5.40 10.29
C TYR A 172 15.08 -6.70 9.53
N LEU A 173 16.34 -7.15 9.53
CA LEU A 173 16.75 -8.37 8.84
C LEU A 173 16.70 -9.55 9.79
N PHE A 174 16.00 -10.58 9.38
CA PHE A 174 15.98 -11.90 10.02
C PHE A 174 16.56 -12.96 9.10
N ILE A 175 17.05 -14.03 9.67
CA ILE A 175 17.56 -15.20 8.93
C ILE A 175 16.77 -16.42 9.38
N ILE A 176 16.41 -17.25 8.43
CA ILE A 176 15.84 -18.57 8.63
C ILE A 176 16.84 -19.56 8.03
N ASP A 177 17.32 -20.53 8.82
CA ASP A 177 18.09 -21.64 8.32
C ASP A 177 17.22 -22.88 8.20
N LEU A 178 17.15 -23.45 6.99
CA LEU A 178 16.32 -24.60 6.68
C LEU A 178 17.21 -25.83 6.48
N GLU A 179 16.88 -26.92 7.15
CA GLU A 179 17.47 -28.23 6.88
C GLU A 179 16.98 -28.83 5.56
N ASP A 180 15.72 -28.55 5.19
CA ASP A 180 15.07 -29.03 3.98
C ASP A 180 14.53 -27.83 3.15
N ASP A 181 14.99 -27.70 1.93
CA ASP A 181 14.60 -26.65 0.99
C ASP A 181 13.32 -27.01 0.20
N SER A 182 12.75 -28.19 0.38
CA SER A 182 11.51 -28.60 -0.29
C SER A 182 10.34 -27.66 -0.01
N VAL A 183 10.32 -27.03 1.16
CA VAL A 183 9.31 -26.02 1.57
C VAL A 183 9.35 -24.76 0.70
N LEU A 184 10.47 -24.51 0.02
CA LEU A 184 10.66 -23.40 -0.91
C LEU A 184 10.19 -23.72 -2.34
N CYS A 185 9.88 -24.97 -2.63
CA CYS A 185 9.38 -25.42 -3.93
C CYS A 185 7.92 -25.02 -4.16
N THR A 186 7.63 -23.73 -4.10
CA THR A 186 6.29 -23.16 -4.31
C THR A 186 6.24 -22.31 -5.57
N PRO A 187 5.05 -22.11 -6.18
CA PRO A 187 4.91 -21.24 -7.35
C PRO A 187 5.39 -19.79 -7.10
N ARG A 188 5.37 -19.35 -5.85
CA ARG A 188 5.84 -18.02 -5.43
C ARG A 188 7.35 -17.83 -5.67
N PHE A 189 8.12 -18.91 -5.53
CA PHE A 189 9.57 -18.89 -5.65
C PHE A 189 10.08 -19.52 -6.94
N LYS A 190 9.27 -19.55 -7.98
CA LYS A 190 9.56 -20.26 -9.25
C LYS A 190 10.90 -19.88 -9.93
N ASN A 191 11.34 -18.63 -9.74
CA ASN A 191 12.58 -18.11 -10.35
C ASN A 191 13.69 -17.93 -9.30
N SER A 192 13.69 -18.73 -8.27
CA SER A 192 14.64 -18.63 -7.16
C SER A 192 15.73 -19.68 -7.28
N LYS A 193 16.89 -19.38 -6.72
CA LYS A 193 18.08 -20.26 -6.72
C LYS A 193 18.79 -20.18 -5.38
N LEU A 194 19.53 -21.26 -5.08
CA LEU A 194 20.53 -21.24 -4.03
C LEU A 194 21.83 -20.65 -4.57
N TRP A 195 22.37 -19.69 -3.84
CA TRP A 195 23.60 -18.98 -4.17
C TRP A 195 24.65 -19.22 -3.07
N ASN A 196 25.82 -19.67 -3.44
CA ASN A 196 26.95 -19.68 -2.53
C ASN A 196 27.58 -18.27 -2.41
N PHE A 197 28.39 -18.07 -1.39
CA PHE A 197 29.01 -16.78 -1.09
C PHE A 197 29.85 -16.22 -2.26
N LYS A 198 30.59 -17.08 -2.94
CA LYS A 198 31.44 -16.69 -4.09
C LYS A 198 30.56 -16.18 -5.26
N GLN A 199 29.48 -16.88 -5.56
CA GLN A 199 28.55 -16.44 -6.60
C GLN A 199 27.93 -15.08 -6.29
N ILE A 200 27.63 -14.83 -5.01
CA ILE A 200 27.07 -13.53 -4.58
C ILE A 200 28.12 -12.44 -4.77
N GLU A 201 29.37 -12.64 -4.30
CA GLU A 201 30.44 -11.66 -4.46
C GLU A 201 30.71 -11.32 -5.93
N GLU A 202 30.74 -12.31 -6.81
CA GLU A 202 31.02 -12.15 -8.25
C GLU A 202 29.88 -11.38 -8.97
N ASN A 203 28.70 -11.31 -8.39
CA ASN A 203 27.50 -10.68 -8.97
C ASN A 203 27.02 -9.42 -8.24
N LEU A 204 27.72 -8.99 -7.18
CA LEU A 204 27.41 -7.75 -6.49
C LEU A 204 27.54 -6.55 -7.43
N GLY A 205 26.46 -5.75 -7.52
CA GLY A 205 26.45 -4.50 -8.28
C GLY A 205 26.26 -4.66 -9.80
N LYS A 206 25.94 -5.87 -10.27
CA LYS A 206 25.63 -6.12 -11.69
C LYS A 206 24.15 -6.02 -11.97
#